data_763d140d5bbc439fe4d5fe44fa3eeee7
#
_entry.id   763d140d5bbc439fe4d5fe44fa3eeee7
#
_cell.length_a   1.000
_cell.length_b   1.000
_cell.length_c   1.000
_cell.angle_alpha   90.00
_cell.angle_beta   90.00
_cell.angle_gamma   90.00
#
_symmetry.space_group_name_H-M   'P 1'
#
loop_
_entity.id
_entity.type
_entity.pdbx_description
1 polymer ?
#
loop_
_entity_poly.entity_id
_entity_poly.type
_entity_poly.pdbx_seq_one_letter_code
_entity_poly.pdbx_strand_id
1 'polypeptide(L)'
;MKKALYILGLLDDKDLDWFAGSGKKKTLQAGQVIIQEGQPTSHLYIILTGTVSVSVKGRRVAVIGQGEVMGEISLLDSRPPSATLRTETVTELLAISFEALRSKLSRDPPFAARLYQALGTFLAQRLRSVNLQLIVGDGASVDRVADENEADEIDPEVLEKITLAGSRFKWILEKLGASKGD
;
A
#
# COMPACT_ATOMS: atom_id res chain seq x y z
N MET A 1 -0.35 0.11 -11.71
CA MET A 1 0.89 0.65 -11.14
C MET A 1 0.74 1.99 -10.41
N LYS A 2 -0.43 2.63 -10.38
CA LYS A 2 -0.62 4.01 -9.87
C LYS A 2 -1.36 4.14 -8.53
N LYS A 3 -2.00 3.08 -8.02
CA LYS A 3 -3.02 3.18 -6.95
C LYS A 3 -2.47 3.40 -5.52
N ALA A 4 -1.34 2.86 -5.17
CA ALA A 4 -0.78 2.99 -3.83
C ALA A 4 0.09 4.25 -3.63
N LEU A 5 0.55 4.85 -4.71
CA LEU A 5 1.31 6.09 -4.66
C LEU A 5 0.48 7.26 -4.10
N TYR A 6 -0.86 7.18 -4.12
CA TYR A 6 -1.73 8.21 -3.52
C TYR A 6 -1.48 8.44 -2.04
N ILE A 7 -1.17 7.38 -1.26
CA ILE A 7 -0.89 7.56 0.17
C ILE A 7 0.31 8.49 0.35
N LEU A 8 1.40 8.25 -0.39
CA LEU A 8 2.60 9.07 -0.31
C LEU A 8 2.39 10.49 -0.87
N GLY A 9 1.47 10.66 -1.83
CA GLY A 9 1.13 11.97 -2.38
C GLY A 9 0.36 12.88 -1.43
N LEU A 10 -0.36 12.32 -0.46
CA LEU A 10 -1.14 13.07 0.53
C LEU A 10 -0.37 13.34 1.83
N LEU A 11 0.74 12.64 2.06
CA LEU A 11 1.65 12.88 3.18
C LEU A 11 2.57 14.07 2.87
N ASP A 12 3.12 14.72 3.88
CA ASP A 12 4.18 15.72 3.68
C ASP A 12 5.59 15.11 3.82
N ASP A 13 6.63 15.89 3.56
CA ASP A 13 8.01 15.39 3.56
C ASP A 13 8.47 14.94 4.95
N LYS A 14 7.97 15.57 6.02
CA LYS A 14 8.25 15.17 7.42
C LYS A 14 7.61 13.83 7.75
N ASP A 15 6.44 13.57 7.18
CA ASP A 15 5.76 12.29 7.33
C ASP A 15 6.57 11.16 6.67
N LEU A 16 7.12 11.43 5.48
CA LEU A 16 7.96 10.49 4.76
C LEU A 16 9.28 10.21 5.49
N ASP A 17 9.91 11.26 6.05
CA ASP A 17 11.07 11.11 6.92
C ASP A 17 10.77 10.19 8.09
N TRP A 18 9.60 10.39 8.71
CA TRP A 18 9.18 9.54 9.81
C TRP A 18 8.95 8.09 9.37
N PHE A 19 8.30 7.86 8.22
CA PHE A 19 8.10 6.51 7.66
C PHE A 19 9.44 5.82 7.39
N ALA A 20 10.38 6.49 6.75
CA ALA A 20 11.70 5.95 6.45
C ALA A 20 12.53 5.67 7.72
N GLY A 21 12.42 6.54 8.75
CA GLY A 21 13.16 6.39 10.01
C GLY A 21 12.56 5.37 10.98
N SER A 22 11.22 5.21 10.99
CA SER A 22 10.51 4.29 11.90
C SER A 22 10.26 2.92 11.29
N GLY A 23 10.31 2.80 9.97
CA GLY A 23 10.10 1.55 9.26
C GLY A 23 11.38 0.70 9.20
N LYS A 24 11.19 -0.61 9.13
CA LYS A 24 12.28 -1.58 8.93
C LYS A 24 12.17 -2.22 7.55
N LYS A 25 13.24 -2.14 6.77
CA LYS A 25 13.34 -2.85 5.50
C LYS A 25 13.42 -4.35 5.75
N LYS A 26 12.57 -5.13 5.10
CA LYS A 26 12.57 -6.60 5.10
C LYS A 26 12.70 -7.12 3.69
N THR A 27 13.53 -8.13 3.49
CA THR A 27 13.63 -8.87 2.22
C THR A 27 13.09 -10.28 2.43
N LEU A 28 12.11 -10.66 1.63
CA LEU A 28 11.46 -11.97 1.69
C LEU A 28 11.68 -12.71 0.37
N GLN A 29 11.90 -14.03 0.47
CA GLN A 29 12.00 -14.91 -0.70
C GLN A 29 10.60 -15.17 -1.29
N ALA A 30 10.53 -15.63 -2.52
CA ALA A 30 9.28 -16.06 -3.14
C ALA A 30 8.59 -17.16 -2.30
N GLY A 31 7.26 -17.11 -2.22
CA GLY A 31 6.45 -18.09 -1.49
C GLY A 31 6.28 -17.82 0.01
N GLN A 32 6.92 -16.80 0.58
CA GLN A 32 6.78 -16.47 2.01
C GLN A 32 5.48 -15.73 2.30
N VAL A 33 4.81 -16.08 3.41
CA VAL A 33 3.60 -15.39 3.88
C VAL A 33 3.99 -14.14 4.63
N ILE A 34 3.40 -13.00 4.24
CA ILE A 34 3.56 -11.70 4.89
C ILE A 34 2.45 -11.49 5.93
N ILE A 35 1.22 -11.75 5.52
CA ILE A 35 0.00 -11.64 6.33
C ILE A 35 -0.81 -12.90 6.11
N GLN A 36 -1.30 -13.52 7.19
CA GLN A 36 -2.16 -14.71 7.15
C GLN A 36 -3.61 -14.32 7.44
N GLU A 37 -4.53 -14.76 6.59
CA GLU A 37 -5.99 -14.59 6.80
C GLU A 37 -6.40 -15.11 8.19
N GLY A 38 -7.19 -14.32 8.91
CA GLY A 38 -7.69 -14.67 10.24
C GLY A 38 -6.68 -14.59 11.39
N GLN A 39 -5.38 -14.35 11.11
CA GLN A 39 -4.35 -14.20 12.13
C GLN A 39 -4.01 -12.72 12.36
N PRO A 40 -3.92 -12.24 13.61
CA PRO A 40 -3.59 -10.85 13.88
C PRO A 40 -2.29 -10.43 13.21
N THR A 41 -2.28 -9.25 12.60
CA THR A 41 -1.07 -8.58 12.11
C THR A 41 -0.73 -7.38 13.00
N SER A 42 0.55 -7.07 13.09
CA SER A 42 1.07 -5.98 13.93
C SER A 42 1.79 -4.89 13.14
N HIS A 43 1.79 -4.98 11.81
CA HIS A 43 2.52 -4.07 10.96
C HIS A 43 1.69 -3.60 9.76
N LEU A 44 1.92 -2.36 9.39
CA LEU A 44 1.63 -1.84 8.06
C LEU A 44 2.85 -2.13 7.17
N TYR A 45 2.62 -2.59 5.95
CA TYR A 45 3.68 -2.88 4.99
C TYR A 45 3.51 -2.06 3.72
N ILE A 46 4.61 -1.59 3.15
CA ILE A 46 4.68 -0.96 1.82
C ILE A 46 5.59 -1.83 0.97
N ILE A 47 5.15 -2.23 -0.23
CA ILE A 47 5.97 -2.99 -1.17
C ILE A 47 6.97 -2.04 -1.81
N LEU A 48 8.27 -2.25 -1.55
CA LEU A 48 9.36 -1.48 -2.15
C LEU A 48 9.73 -2.05 -3.53
N THR A 49 9.82 -3.37 -3.64
CA THR A 49 10.07 -4.10 -4.88
C THR A 49 9.41 -5.48 -4.82
N GLY A 50 9.19 -6.09 -5.97
CA GLY A 50 8.60 -7.44 -6.07
C GLY A 50 7.08 -7.42 -6.20
N THR A 51 6.48 -8.63 -6.13
CA THR A 51 5.05 -8.87 -6.29
C THR A 51 4.52 -9.81 -5.22
N VAL A 52 3.26 -9.59 -4.84
CA VAL A 52 2.57 -10.30 -3.76
C VAL A 52 1.19 -10.76 -4.24
N SER A 53 0.86 -12.04 -4.09
CA SER A 53 -0.47 -12.55 -4.31
C SER A 53 -1.37 -12.31 -3.10
N VAL A 54 -2.63 -12.02 -3.37
CA VAL A 54 -3.70 -11.88 -2.39
C VAL A 54 -4.67 -13.03 -2.57
N SER A 55 -4.92 -13.80 -1.49
CA SER A 55 -5.84 -14.93 -1.51
C SER A 55 -6.85 -14.82 -0.38
N VAL A 56 -8.10 -15.17 -0.66
CA VAL A 56 -9.18 -15.24 0.32
C VAL A 56 -9.71 -16.67 0.32
N LYS A 57 -9.74 -17.32 1.47
CA LYS A 57 -10.15 -18.73 1.63
C LYS A 57 -9.42 -19.66 0.64
N GLY A 58 -8.11 -19.40 0.45
CA GLY A 58 -7.26 -20.18 -0.46
C GLY A 58 -7.43 -19.85 -1.95
N ARG A 59 -8.41 -19.05 -2.36
CA ARG A 59 -8.61 -18.63 -3.76
C ARG A 59 -7.84 -17.32 -4.01
N ARG A 60 -6.96 -17.33 -5.00
CA ARG A 60 -6.25 -16.11 -5.45
C ARG A 60 -7.24 -15.13 -6.07
N VAL A 61 -7.24 -13.90 -5.56
CA VAL A 61 -8.16 -12.85 -5.98
C VAL A 61 -7.44 -11.66 -6.64
N ALA A 62 -6.15 -11.45 -6.34
CA ALA A 62 -5.37 -10.35 -6.93
C ALA A 62 -3.87 -10.62 -6.85
N VAL A 63 -3.12 -9.81 -7.60
CA VAL A 63 -1.67 -9.61 -7.44
C VAL A 63 -1.42 -8.13 -7.26
N ILE A 64 -0.60 -7.78 -6.28
CA ILE A 64 -0.22 -6.42 -5.96
C ILE A 64 1.29 -6.27 -6.06
N GLY A 65 1.77 -5.08 -6.33
CA GLY A 65 3.18 -4.81 -6.60
C GLY A 65 3.72 -3.57 -5.92
N GLN A 66 4.81 -3.08 -6.48
CA GLN A 66 5.56 -1.93 -5.96
C GLN A 66 4.65 -0.74 -5.64
N GLY A 67 4.85 -0.15 -4.46
CA GLY A 67 4.11 1.00 -3.96
C GLY A 67 2.80 0.63 -3.25
N GLU A 68 2.30 -0.61 -3.35
CA GLU A 68 1.07 -1.03 -2.67
C GLU A 68 1.26 -1.15 -1.16
N VAL A 69 0.18 -0.86 -0.42
CA VAL A 69 0.13 -0.92 1.05
C VAL A 69 -0.70 -2.11 1.49
N MET A 70 -0.27 -2.75 2.57
CA MET A 70 -0.90 -3.94 3.14
C MET A 70 -0.99 -3.83 4.66
N GLY A 71 -2.06 -4.41 5.25
CA GLY A 71 -2.31 -4.36 6.69
C GLY A 71 -3.08 -3.12 7.16
N GLU A 72 -3.46 -2.25 6.22
CA GLU A 72 -4.19 -1.01 6.46
C GLU A 72 -5.57 -1.24 7.10
N ILE A 73 -6.27 -2.30 6.68
CA ILE A 73 -7.60 -2.62 7.21
C ILE A 73 -7.50 -2.94 8.70
N SER A 74 -6.57 -3.82 9.08
CA SER A 74 -6.37 -4.19 10.49
C SER A 74 -5.84 -3.05 11.36
N LEU A 75 -5.15 -2.08 10.77
CA LEU A 75 -4.78 -0.85 11.46
C LEU A 75 -6.02 -0.01 11.80
N LEU A 76 -6.99 0.07 10.89
CA LEU A 76 -8.18 0.93 11.00
C LEU A 76 -9.28 0.31 11.86
N ASP A 77 -9.58 -0.98 11.68
CA ASP A 77 -10.73 -1.62 12.33
C ASP A 77 -10.33 -2.62 13.45
N SER A 78 -9.04 -2.85 13.64
CA SER A 78 -8.49 -3.77 14.66
C SER A 78 -8.95 -5.23 14.52
N ARG A 79 -9.49 -5.61 13.35
CA ARG A 79 -9.90 -6.99 13.05
C ARG A 79 -8.75 -7.78 12.43
N PRO A 80 -8.77 -9.12 12.55
CA PRO A 80 -7.85 -9.97 11.80
C PRO A 80 -7.97 -9.74 10.29
N PRO A 81 -6.87 -9.87 9.53
CA PRO A 81 -6.87 -9.71 8.07
C PRO A 81 -7.86 -10.64 7.38
N SER A 82 -8.55 -10.14 6.36
CA SER A 82 -9.53 -10.88 5.55
C SER A 82 -8.90 -11.65 4.38
N ALA A 83 -7.58 -11.57 4.22
CA ALA A 83 -6.86 -12.22 3.13
C ALA A 83 -5.46 -12.68 3.57
N THR A 84 -4.96 -13.72 2.91
CA THR A 84 -3.55 -14.14 2.99
C THR A 84 -2.76 -13.46 1.89
N LEU A 85 -1.63 -12.84 2.27
CA LEU A 85 -0.69 -12.20 1.36
C LEU A 85 0.63 -12.97 1.34
N ARG A 86 1.05 -13.37 0.14
CA ARG A 86 2.24 -14.21 -0.10
C ARG A 86 3.09 -13.63 -1.21
N THR A 87 4.40 -13.57 -1.00
CA THR A 87 5.36 -13.13 -2.03
C THR A 87 5.34 -14.09 -3.24
N GLU A 88 5.33 -13.55 -4.45
CA GLU A 88 5.49 -14.33 -5.69
C GLU A 88 6.92 -14.27 -6.23
N THR A 89 7.59 -13.17 -5.98
CA THR A 89 9.00 -12.95 -6.30
C THR A 89 9.78 -12.59 -5.05
N VAL A 90 11.09 -12.44 -5.15
CA VAL A 90 11.88 -11.80 -4.09
C VAL A 90 11.30 -10.39 -3.88
N THR A 91 10.87 -10.11 -2.66
CA THR A 91 10.10 -8.91 -2.35
C THR A 91 10.76 -8.13 -1.20
N GLU A 92 11.00 -6.87 -1.42
CA GLU A 92 11.44 -5.93 -0.37
C GLU A 92 10.25 -5.15 0.15
N LEU A 93 10.11 -5.07 1.47
CA LEU A 93 9.03 -4.38 2.16
C LEU A 93 9.59 -3.35 3.14
N LEU A 94 8.90 -2.22 3.29
CA LEU A 94 9.00 -1.37 4.46
C LEU A 94 7.93 -1.81 5.46
N ALA A 95 8.33 -2.30 6.63
CA ALA A 95 7.45 -2.74 7.70
C ALA A 95 7.44 -1.71 8.82
N ILE A 96 6.26 -1.18 9.16
CA ILE A 96 6.06 -0.19 10.21
C ILE A 96 5.13 -0.77 11.26
N SER A 97 5.57 -0.85 12.52
CA SER A 97 4.74 -1.45 13.57
C SER A 97 3.51 -0.59 13.87
N PHE A 98 2.38 -1.24 14.16
CA PHE A 98 1.16 -0.55 14.60
C PHE A 98 1.38 0.24 15.89
N GLU A 99 2.26 -0.23 16.76
CA GLU A 99 2.63 0.47 17.99
C GLU A 99 3.25 1.83 17.66
N ALA A 100 4.27 1.87 16.79
CA ALA A 100 4.91 3.11 16.35
C ALA A 100 3.92 4.04 15.65
N LEU A 101 3.08 3.50 14.75
CA LEU A 101 2.04 4.27 14.05
C LEU A 101 1.04 4.87 15.05
N ARG A 102 0.47 4.09 15.96
CA ARG A 102 -0.49 4.57 16.95
C ARG A 102 0.11 5.62 17.86
N SER A 103 1.37 5.44 18.28
CA SER A 103 2.10 6.46 19.06
C SER A 103 2.27 7.76 18.28
N LYS A 104 2.62 7.70 17.00
CA LYS A 104 2.74 8.88 16.14
C LYS A 104 1.38 9.56 15.92
N LEU A 105 0.34 8.79 15.60
CA LEU A 105 -1.03 9.28 15.39
C LEU A 105 -1.56 10.04 16.61
N SER A 106 -1.29 9.55 17.83
CA SER A 106 -1.75 10.18 19.07
C SER A 106 -1.00 11.48 19.41
N ARG A 107 0.26 11.63 18.96
CA ARG A 107 1.11 12.77 19.29
C ARG A 107 1.12 13.86 18.21
N ASP A 108 0.68 13.53 17.00
CA ASP A 108 0.72 14.41 15.83
C ASP A 108 -0.63 14.38 15.10
N PRO A 109 -1.63 15.17 15.58
CA PRO A 109 -2.94 15.23 14.94
C PRO A 109 -2.91 15.64 13.45
N PRO A 110 -2.06 16.57 13.00
CA PRO A 110 -1.94 16.88 11.57
C PRO A 110 -1.48 15.67 10.73
N PHE A 111 -0.50 14.91 11.21
CA PHE A 111 -0.09 13.65 10.59
C PHE A 111 -1.25 12.65 10.54
N ALA A 112 -1.98 12.50 11.65
CA ALA A 112 -3.12 11.59 11.73
C ALA A 112 -4.19 11.94 10.68
N ALA A 113 -4.52 13.22 10.53
CA ALA A 113 -5.49 13.69 9.53
C ALA A 113 -5.05 13.31 8.10
N ARG A 114 -3.80 13.59 7.74
CA ARG A 114 -3.24 13.25 6.42
C ARG A 114 -3.21 11.75 6.17
N LEU A 115 -2.75 10.96 7.15
CA LEU A 115 -2.68 9.51 7.01
C LEU A 115 -4.07 8.89 6.86
N TYR A 116 -5.05 9.27 7.69
CA TYR A 116 -6.42 8.75 7.56
C TYR A 116 -7.09 9.17 6.26
N GLN A 117 -6.87 10.40 5.78
CA GLN A 117 -7.34 10.83 4.47
C GLN A 117 -6.73 9.98 3.36
N ALA A 118 -5.42 9.74 3.42
CA ALA A 118 -4.69 8.94 2.45
C ALA A 118 -5.19 7.49 2.41
N LEU A 119 -5.37 6.86 3.58
CA LEU A 119 -5.91 5.50 3.68
C LEU A 119 -7.37 5.44 3.23
N GLY A 120 -8.20 6.43 3.57
CA GLY A 120 -9.58 6.52 3.12
C GLY A 120 -9.70 6.62 1.59
N THR A 121 -8.88 7.47 0.97
CA THR A 121 -8.83 7.62 -0.50
C THR A 121 -8.37 6.31 -1.16
N PHE A 122 -7.34 5.67 -0.62
CA PHE A 122 -6.85 4.38 -1.12
C PHE A 122 -7.93 3.28 -1.05
N LEU A 123 -8.61 3.15 0.08
CA LEU A 123 -9.69 2.17 0.25
C LEU A 123 -10.90 2.46 -0.65
N ALA A 124 -11.27 3.74 -0.82
CA ALA A 124 -12.34 4.14 -1.74
C ALA A 124 -12.02 3.74 -3.19
N GLN A 125 -10.78 3.94 -3.64
CA GLN A 125 -10.35 3.50 -4.98
C GLN A 125 -10.35 1.98 -5.11
N ARG A 126 -9.89 1.26 -4.08
CA ARG A 126 -9.91 -0.20 -4.06
C ARG A 126 -11.34 -0.74 -4.17
N LEU A 127 -12.28 -0.12 -3.45
CA LEU A 127 -13.70 -0.47 -3.52
C LEU A 127 -14.29 -0.22 -4.92
N ARG A 128 -13.99 0.93 -5.55
CA ARG A 128 -14.43 1.22 -6.93
C ARG A 128 -13.91 0.16 -7.91
N SER A 129 -12.64 -0.23 -7.80
CA SER A 129 -12.06 -1.29 -8.64
C SER A 129 -12.78 -2.63 -8.47
N VAL A 130 -13.10 -3.03 -7.23
CA VAL A 130 -13.86 -4.26 -6.95
C VAL A 130 -15.28 -4.18 -7.54
N ASN A 131 -15.95 -3.04 -7.41
CA ASN A 131 -17.29 -2.87 -7.97
C ASN A 131 -17.30 -2.97 -9.49
N LEU A 132 -16.29 -2.43 -10.18
CA LEU A 132 -16.15 -2.58 -11.64
C LEU A 132 -15.94 -4.05 -12.02
N GLN A 133 -15.14 -4.80 -11.26
CA GLN A 133 -14.93 -6.25 -11.48
C GLN A 133 -16.23 -7.05 -11.38
N LEU A 134 -17.11 -6.69 -10.44
CA LEU A 134 -18.39 -7.36 -10.26
C LEU A 134 -19.37 -7.09 -11.43
N ILE A 135 -19.29 -5.92 -12.06
CA ILE A 135 -20.16 -5.52 -13.18
C ILE A 135 -19.71 -6.17 -14.49
N VAL A 136 -18.40 -6.27 -14.72
CA VAL A 136 -17.85 -6.74 -16.01
C VAL A 136 -17.88 -8.28 -16.14
N GLY A 137 -18.02 -9.00 -15.01
CA GLY A 137 -18.07 -10.47 -14.99
C GLY A 137 -16.70 -11.13 -15.24
N ASP A 138 -16.63 -12.43 -14.98
CA ASP A 138 -15.39 -13.25 -14.94
C ASP A 138 -14.62 -13.39 -16.28
N GLY A 139 -14.92 -12.63 -17.33
CA GLY A 139 -14.38 -12.82 -18.68
C GLY A 139 -13.49 -11.73 -19.26
N ALA A 140 -13.42 -10.54 -18.66
CA ALA A 140 -12.54 -9.47 -19.12
C ALA A 140 -11.44 -9.21 -18.10
N SER A 141 -10.18 -9.15 -18.55
CA SER A 141 -9.06 -8.79 -17.69
C SER A 141 -9.27 -7.36 -17.18
N VAL A 142 -9.38 -7.22 -15.87
CA VAL A 142 -9.63 -5.96 -15.15
C VAL A 142 -8.60 -4.87 -15.48
N ASP A 143 -7.38 -5.28 -15.84
CA ASP A 143 -6.32 -4.35 -16.27
C ASP A 143 -6.71 -3.52 -17.51
N ARG A 144 -7.53 -4.08 -18.42
CA ARG A 144 -8.00 -3.33 -19.61
C ARG A 144 -9.10 -2.33 -19.30
N VAL A 145 -10.04 -2.69 -18.41
CA VAL A 145 -11.17 -1.79 -18.05
C VAL A 145 -10.71 -0.63 -17.17
N ALA A 146 -9.68 -0.86 -16.33
CA ALA A 146 -9.08 0.19 -15.52
C ALA A 146 -8.29 1.20 -16.37
N ASP A 147 -7.57 0.74 -17.42
CA ASP A 147 -6.80 1.62 -18.30
C ASP A 147 -7.71 2.43 -19.26
N GLU A 148 -8.82 1.87 -19.73
CA GLU A 148 -9.73 2.56 -20.65
C GLU A 148 -10.60 3.64 -19.96
N ASN A 149 -10.96 3.46 -18.68
CA ASN A 149 -11.71 4.48 -17.91
C ASN A 149 -10.81 5.54 -17.24
N GLU A 150 -9.49 5.34 -17.18
CA GLU A 150 -8.55 6.35 -16.68
C GLU A 150 -8.10 7.34 -17.78
N ALA A 151 -8.47 7.10 -19.05
CA ALA A 151 -8.09 7.97 -20.17
C ALA A 151 -9.01 9.21 -20.30
N ASP A 152 -10.22 9.20 -19.72
CA ASP A 152 -11.13 10.33 -19.71
C ASP A 152 -10.99 11.14 -18.41
N GLU A 153 -10.33 12.30 -18.52
CA GLU A 153 -10.22 13.37 -17.53
C GLU A 153 -9.58 12.97 -16.18
N ILE A 154 -8.28 12.69 -16.18
CA ILE A 154 -7.51 12.77 -14.93
C ILE A 154 -7.49 14.23 -14.50
N ASP A 155 -8.18 14.54 -13.40
CA ASP A 155 -8.13 15.84 -12.74
C ASP A 155 -6.65 16.26 -12.60
N PRO A 156 -6.26 17.46 -13.08
CA PRO A 156 -4.89 17.96 -13.01
C PRO A 156 -4.30 17.89 -11.59
N GLU A 157 -5.13 18.09 -10.55
CA GLU A 157 -4.74 17.97 -9.14
C GLU A 157 -4.38 16.52 -8.77
N VAL A 158 -5.07 15.55 -9.37
CA VAL A 158 -4.78 14.12 -9.18
C VAL A 158 -3.48 13.72 -9.88
N LEU A 159 -3.24 14.24 -11.07
CA LEU A 159 -2.01 14.00 -11.83
C LEU A 159 -0.78 14.55 -11.10
N GLU A 160 -0.89 15.74 -10.53
CA GLU A 160 0.17 16.36 -9.72
C GLU A 160 0.47 15.51 -8.48
N LYS A 161 -0.56 15.05 -7.76
CA LYS A 161 -0.41 14.17 -6.59
C LYS A 161 0.24 12.83 -6.94
N ILE A 162 -0.07 12.25 -8.10
CA ILE A 162 0.57 11.00 -8.57
C ILE A 162 2.05 11.22 -8.89
N THR A 163 2.38 12.31 -9.57
CA THR A 163 3.77 12.66 -9.92
C THR A 163 4.60 12.90 -8.67
N LEU A 164 4.06 13.65 -7.72
CA LEU A 164 4.69 13.90 -6.43
C LEU A 164 4.88 12.60 -5.63
N ALA A 165 3.88 11.71 -5.65
CA ALA A 165 3.96 10.41 -4.98
C ALA A 165 5.07 9.53 -5.56
N GLY A 166 5.27 9.53 -6.87
CA GLY A 166 6.37 8.81 -7.52
C GLY A 166 7.74 9.31 -7.08
N SER A 167 7.94 10.62 -7.02
CA SER A 167 9.18 11.24 -6.54
C SER A 167 9.44 10.92 -5.07
N ARG A 168 8.42 10.96 -4.24
CA ARG A 168 8.48 10.63 -2.81
C ARG A 168 8.80 9.16 -2.56
N PHE A 169 8.22 8.27 -3.34
CA PHE A 169 8.53 6.85 -3.26
C PHE A 169 9.99 6.57 -3.63
N LYS A 170 10.49 7.19 -4.71
CA LYS A 170 11.90 7.10 -5.10
C LYS A 170 12.82 7.60 -4.00
N TRP A 171 12.49 8.71 -3.36
CA TRP A 171 13.23 9.23 -2.22
C TRP A 171 13.28 8.25 -1.03
N ILE A 172 12.15 7.58 -0.68
CA ILE A 172 12.12 6.53 0.35
C ILE A 172 13.07 5.39 -0.03
N LEU A 173 13.04 4.92 -1.29
CA LEU A 173 13.93 3.86 -1.75
C LEU A 173 15.40 4.24 -1.62
N GLU A 174 15.77 5.45 -2.01
CA GLU A 174 17.13 5.97 -1.91
C GLU A 174 17.58 6.06 -0.45
N LYS A 175 16.72 6.59 0.43
CA LYS A 175 17.02 6.72 1.86
C LYS A 175 17.20 5.36 2.55
N LEU A 176 16.36 4.37 2.23
CA LEU A 176 16.47 3.01 2.75
C LEU A 176 17.65 2.25 2.14
N GLY A 177 18.07 2.57 0.92
CA GLY A 177 19.29 2.05 0.28
C GLY A 177 20.55 2.63 0.90
N ALA A 178 20.57 3.90 1.24
CA ALA A 178 21.70 4.57 1.88
C ALA A 178 21.91 4.14 3.35
N SER A 179 20.87 3.66 4.03
CA SER A 179 20.94 3.16 5.41
C SER A 179 21.64 1.81 5.57
N LYS A 180 22.15 1.20 4.49
CA LYS A 180 22.91 -0.06 4.53
C LYS A 180 24.43 0.11 4.72
N GLY A 181 24.91 1.31 5.02
CA GLY A 181 26.34 1.66 5.02
C GLY A 181 26.93 2.07 6.37
N ASP A 182 26.31 1.67 7.52
CA ASP A 182 26.92 1.80 8.85
C ASP A 182 26.84 0.50 9.64
#